data_e031f38748bac2de40cbb3c5b7e3e77c
#
_entry.id   e031f38748bac2de40cbb3c5b7e3e77c
#
_cell.length_a   1.000
_cell.length_b   1.000
_cell.length_c   1.000
_cell.angle_alpha   90.00
_cell.angle_beta   90.00
_cell.angle_gamma   90.00
#
_symmetry.space_group_name_H-M   'P 1'
#
loop_
_entity.id
_entity.type
_entity.pdbx_description
1 polymer ?
#
loop_
_entity_poly.entity_id
_entity_poly.type
_entity_poly.pdbx_seq_one_letter_code
_entity_poly.pdbx_strand_id
1 'polypeptide(L)'
;MKKIKTFLVITLFLASFSGYCQKDDVLTNETVINMVNKKLPTSIITGKIRSSKNSFKVGTDDLIALTDQNVPEAIINAMVEAANDEKLFVIKTDPNNPFDQHKAGIYYCNKKDGHLELIEMDPSMYSQSKSGGGLASAMTYGLAKVKVSVTLDGKEGRFQLNDQKPEFYFYFDDPNSEMNQNSDWWFATAKSPNEFLLVKLTKNSKTREVVTGSANALGSSIGVDDKNKAEFSFEKISTGIYRVYFEKPLSGEFCFMYTGMAPAGFTSMNKVYDFGINNK
;
A
#
# COMPACT_ATOMS: atom_id res chain seq x y z
N MET A 1 -58.66 -2.04 32.45
CA MET A 1 -57.96 -0.78 32.59
C MET A 1 -56.57 -0.86 33.29
N LYS A 2 -56.03 -2.06 33.63
CA LYS A 2 -54.71 -2.20 34.30
C LYS A 2 -53.53 -2.50 33.34
N LYS A 3 -53.79 -2.84 32.10
CA LYS A 3 -52.72 -3.21 31.11
C LYS A 3 -52.15 -2.04 30.31
N ILE A 4 -52.79 -0.85 30.33
CA ILE A 4 -52.34 0.33 29.56
C ILE A 4 -51.29 1.15 30.34
N LYS A 5 -51.30 1.08 31.68
CA LYS A 5 -50.32 1.84 32.50
C LYS A 5 -48.92 1.25 32.50
N THR A 6 -48.75 -0.06 32.26
CA THR A 6 -47.45 -0.72 32.23
C THR A 6 -46.73 -0.50 30.91
N PHE A 7 -47.47 -0.27 29.81
CA PHE A 7 -46.85 -0.01 28.51
C PHE A 7 -46.27 1.41 28.39
N LEU A 8 -46.85 2.38 29.11
CA LEU A 8 -46.40 3.77 29.08
C LEU A 8 -45.10 3.99 29.86
N VAL A 9 -44.78 3.16 30.86
CA VAL A 9 -43.55 3.25 31.66
C VAL A 9 -42.35 2.64 30.90
N ILE A 10 -42.56 1.63 30.08
CA ILE A 10 -41.49 0.99 29.29
C ILE A 10 -41.09 1.86 28.12
N THR A 11 -42.01 2.65 27.53
CA THR A 11 -41.70 3.57 26.40
C THR A 11 -40.95 4.80 26.85
N LEU A 12 -41.03 5.20 28.12
CA LEU A 12 -40.32 6.37 28.65
C LEU A 12 -38.86 6.07 29.04
N PHE A 13 -38.50 4.79 29.20
CA PHE A 13 -37.15 4.37 29.58
C PHE A 13 -36.23 4.15 28.35
N LEU A 14 -36.79 4.05 27.14
CA LEU A 14 -36.05 3.89 25.89
C LEU A 14 -35.61 5.20 25.22
N ALA A 15 -36.05 6.35 25.73
CA ALA A 15 -35.71 7.67 25.17
C ALA A 15 -34.49 8.33 25.82
N SER A 16 -33.76 7.67 26.73
CA SER A 16 -32.62 8.27 27.46
C SER A 16 -31.25 7.78 26.97
N PHE A 17 -31.17 7.04 25.87
CA PHE A 17 -29.91 6.78 25.17
C PHE A 17 -29.67 7.84 24.08
N SER A 18 -29.70 9.11 24.47
CA SER A 18 -29.14 10.18 23.65
C SER A 18 -27.63 10.01 23.63
N GLY A 19 -27.10 9.78 22.41
CA GLY A 19 -25.73 9.48 22.18
C GLY A 19 -24.76 10.44 22.87
N TYR A 20 -23.87 9.91 23.68
CA TYR A 20 -22.60 10.55 23.94
C TYR A 20 -21.83 10.57 22.62
N CYS A 21 -21.97 11.66 21.89
CA CYS A 21 -21.02 12.02 20.85
C CYS A 21 -19.67 12.18 21.58
N GLN A 22 -18.77 11.23 21.43
CA GLN A 22 -17.38 11.40 21.84
C GLN A 22 -16.83 12.55 21.00
N LYS A 23 -16.74 13.72 21.62
CA LYS A 23 -15.97 14.82 21.11
C LYS A 23 -14.54 14.28 21.04
N ASP A 24 -13.94 14.22 19.86
CA ASP A 24 -12.51 13.93 19.71
C ASP A 24 -11.74 14.99 20.53
N ASP A 25 -11.37 14.63 21.77
CA ASP A 25 -10.63 15.52 22.67
C ASP A 25 -9.19 15.61 22.15
N VAL A 26 -8.92 16.72 21.44
CA VAL A 26 -7.55 17.08 21.05
C VAL A 26 -6.78 17.45 22.32
N LEU A 27 -5.70 16.74 22.62
CA LEU A 27 -4.84 17.00 23.76
C LEU A 27 -4.06 18.31 23.56
N THR A 28 -4.06 19.16 24.58
CA THR A 28 -3.30 20.42 24.64
C THR A 28 -2.34 20.41 25.83
N ASN A 29 -1.41 21.36 25.87
CA ASN A 29 -0.51 21.54 27.03
C ASN A 29 -1.29 21.64 28.35
N GLU A 30 -2.39 22.40 28.34
CA GLU A 30 -3.24 22.56 29.53
C GLU A 30 -3.86 21.23 29.98
N THR A 31 -4.30 20.41 29.04
CA THR A 31 -4.87 19.08 29.33
C THR A 31 -3.84 18.20 30.03
N VAL A 32 -2.60 18.21 29.55
CA VAL A 32 -1.49 17.42 30.13
C VAL A 32 -1.14 17.94 31.52
N ILE A 33 -0.99 19.26 31.70
CA ILE A 33 -0.74 19.88 33.01
C ILE A 33 -1.85 19.49 34.00
N ASN A 34 -3.11 19.50 33.58
CA ASN A 34 -4.24 19.12 34.44
C ASN A 34 -4.15 17.62 34.84
N MET A 35 -3.76 16.72 33.94
CA MET A 35 -3.54 15.30 34.28
C MET A 35 -2.39 15.12 35.29
N VAL A 36 -1.29 15.87 35.14
CA VAL A 36 -0.17 15.87 36.10
C VAL A 36 -0.62 16.37 37.46
N ASN A 37 -1.34 17.52 37.52
CA ASN A 37 -1.86 18.10 38.76
C ASN A 37 -2.84 17.16 39.47
N LYS A 38 -3.59 16.35 38.72
CA LYS A 38 -4.45 15.28 39.27
C LYS A 38 -3.70 14.02 39.65
N LYS A 39 -2.36 14.04 39.59
CA LYS A 39 -1.46 12.93 39.95
C LYS A 39 -1.73 11.62 39.20
N LEU A 40 -2.14 11.69 37.93
CA LEU A 40 -2.21 10.50 37.11
C LEU A 40 -0.81 9.90 36.93
N PRO A 41 -0.69 8.58 36.90
CA PRO A 41 0.60 7.91 36.63
C PRO A 41 1.21 8.36 35.28
N THR A 42 2.51 8.59 35.26
CA THR A 42 3.25 9.01 34.06
C THR A 42 3.00 8.09 32.87
N SER A 43 2.96 6.76 33.09
CA SER A 43 2.67 5.78 32.05
C SER A 43 1.29 5.93 31.40
N ILE A 44 0.30 6.34 32.18
CA ILE A 44 -1.06 6.60 31.68
C ILE A 44 -1.07 7.87 30.81
N ILE A 45 -0.40 8.93 31.29
CA ILE A 45 -0.33 10.20 30.56
C ILE A 45 0.43 10.01 29.24
N THR A 46 1.59 9.37 29.24
CA THR A 46 2.37 9.11 28.03
C THR A 46 1.63 8.19 27.05
N GLY A 47 0.93 7.17 27.56
CA GLY A 47 0.06 6.31 26.75
C GLY A 47 -1.08 7.11 26.08
N LYS A 48 -1.71 8.03 26.82
CA LYS A 48 -2.77 8.89 26.28
C LYS A 48 -2.25 9.88 25.23
N ILE A 49 -1.04 10.44 25.43
CA ILE A 49 -0.37 11.31 24.46
C ILE A 49 -0.16 10.58 23.12
N ARG A 50 0.36 9.36 23.17
CA ARG A 50 0.64 8.54 21.98
C ARG A 50 -0.61 8.04 21.23
N SER A 51 -1.74 7.92 21.93
CA SER A 51 -2.97 7.36 21.36
C SER A 51 -4.03 8.41 20.99
N SER A 52 -3.78 9.69 21.16
CA SER A 52 -4.77 10.76 20.94
C SER A 52 -4.25 11.82 19.98
N LYS A 53 -5.16 12.41 19.22
CA LYS A 53 -4.85 13.65 18.49
C LYS A 53 -4.41 14.72 19.47
N ASN A 54 -3.40 15.49 19.12
CA ASN A 54 -2.84 16.50 19.98
C ASN A 54 -2.62 17.83 19.23
N SER A 55 -2.47 18.91 19.99
CA SER A 55 -2.10 20.23 19.50
C SER A 55 -1.14 20.85 20.52
N PHE A 56 0.03 20.19 20.66
CA PHE A 56 1.02 20.63 21.65
C PHE A 56 1.86 21.78 21.13
N LYS A 57 2.06 22.77 22.00
CA LYS A 57 3.06 23.82 21.81
C LYS A 57 4.34 23.38 22.51
N VAL A 58 5.41 23.22 21.74
CA VAL A 58 6.73 22.71 22.21
C VAL A 58 7.86 23.64 21.80
N GLY A 59 7.60 24.96 21.68
CA GLY A 59 8.63 25.96 21.55
C GLY A 59 9.46 26.08 22.84
N THR A 60 10.62 26.73 22.78
CA THR A 60 11.52 26.87 23.93
C THR A 60 10.80 27.45 25.15
N ASP A 61 10.01 28.52 24.98
CA ASP A 61 9.26 29.13 26.06
C ASP A 61 8.16 28.20 26.60
N ASP A 62 7.52 27.41 25.73
CA ASP A 62 6.49 26.46 26.14
C ASP A 62 7.11 25.32 26.97
N LEU A 63 8.30 24.84 26.60
CA LEU A 63 9.03 23.80 27.35
C LEU A 63 9.47 24.29 28.73
N ILE A 64 9.92 25.53 28.83
CA ILE A 64 10.24 26.18 30.13
C ILE A 64 8.98 26.24 30.99
N ALA A 65 7.88 26.68 30.41
CA ALA A 65 6.59 26.79 31.14
C ALA A 65 6.08 25.42 31.64
N LEU A 66 6.27 24.34 30.85
CA LEU A 66 5.92 22.96 31.26
C LEU A 66 6.80 22.51 32.43
N THR A 67 8.10 22.82 32.39
CA THR A 67 9.04 22.50 33.48
C THR A 67 8.69 23.24 34.77
N ASP A 68 8.35 24.52 34.67
CA ASP A 68 7.92 25.36 35.82
C ASP A 68 6.61 24.84 36.45
N GLN A 69 5.77 24.19 35.65
CA GLN A 69 4.54 23.52 36.13
C GLN A 69 4.80 22.09 36.68
N ASN A 70 6.06 21.72 36.89
CA ASN A 70 6.49 20.40 37.39
C ASN A 70 6.00 19.22 36.54
N VAL A 71 5.87 19.39 35.22
CA VAL A 71 5.59 18.28 34.31
C VAL A 71 6.83 17.38 34.23
N PRO A 72 6.73 16.10 34.51
CA PRO A 72 7.87 15.17 34.45
C PRO A 72 8.51 15.13 33.05
N GLU A 73 9.84 15.04 32.99
CA GLU A 73 10.62 15.01 31.75
C GLU A 73 10.14 13.96 30.75
N ALA A 74 9.78 12.76 31.22
CA ALA A 74 9.25 11.69 30.38
C ALA A 74 7.94 12.06 29.67
N ILE A 75 7.11 12.93 30.29
CA ILE A 75 5.88 13.44 29.69
C ILE A 75 6.21 14.54 28.69
N ILE A 76 7.14 15.45 29.02
CA ILE A 76 7.58 16.52 28.11
C ILE A 76 8.19 15.89 26.84
N ASN A 77 9.04 14.86 26.97
CA ASN A 77 9.60 14.16 25.84
C ASN A 77 8.52 13.52 24.96
N ALA A 78 7.52 12.87 25.55
CA ALA A 78 6.40 12.29 24.81
C ALA A 78 5.56 13.37 24.09
N MET A 79 5.40 14.56 24.69
CA MET A 79 4.73 15.69 24.03
C MET A 79 5.54 16.23 22.85
N VAL A 80 6.87 16.34 23.00
CA VAL A 80 7.78 16.77 21.91
C VAL A 80 7.76 15.76 20.76
N GLU A 81 7.84 14.46 21.07
CA GLU A 81 7.70 13.40 20.08
C GLU A 81 6.38 13.53 19.34
N ALA A 82 5.26 13.54 20.05
CA ALA A 82 3.92 13.62 19.45
C ALA A 82 3.70 14.94 18.65
N ALA A 83 4.23 16.07 19.08
CA ALA A 83 4.16 17.33 18.35
C ALA A 83 5.02 17.34 17.09
N ASN A 84 6.13 16.59 17.09
CA ASN A 84 6.97 16.41 15.91
C ASN A 84 6.33 15.45 14.93
N ASP A 85 5.65 14.40 15.41
CA ASP A 85 4.87 13.48 14.58
C ASP A 85 3.73 14.24 13.89
N GLU A 86 3.05 15.15 14.58
CA GLU A 86 2.02 15.99 13.97
C GLU A 86 2.60 17.03 12.98
N LYS A 87 3.81 17.55 13.24
CA LYS A 87 4.54 18.41 12.29
C LYS A 87 5.06 17.63 11.09
N LEU A 88 5.44 16.36 11.26
CA LEU A 88 5.73 15.43 10.17
C LEU A 88 4.46 15.12 9.36
N PHE A 89 3.30 15.07 10.00
CA PHE A 89 2.00 14.93 9.31
C PHE A 89 1.55 16.22 8.58
N VAL A 90 2.05 17.38 8.97
CA VAL A 90 1.80 18.70 8.32
C VAL A 90 2.99 19.15 7.46
N ILE A 91 3.99 18.34 7.21
CA ILE A 91 4.69 18.46 5.95
C ILE A 91 3.60 18.17 4.91
N LYS A 92 3.08 19.22 4.26
CA LYS A 92 2.26 19.11 3.06
C LYS A 92 3.11 18.32 2.07
N THR A 93 3.07 17.00 2.16
CA THR A 93 3.58 16.14 1.11
C THR A 93 2.72 16.50 -0.08
N ASP A 94 3.32 17.11 -1.07
CA ASP A 94 2.66 17.29 -2.34
C ASP A 94 2.41 15.87 -2.88
N PRO A 95 1.15 15.42 -3.00
CA PRO A 95 0.86 14.07 -3.46
C PRO A 95 1.38 13.81 -4.87
N ASN A 96 1.83 14.84 -5.56
CA ASN A 96 2.40 14.77 -6.90
C ASN A 96 3.92 15.00 -6.93
N ASN A 97 4.55 15.25 -5.78
CA ASN A 97 6.01 15.37 -5.72
C ASN A 97 6.65 13.99 -5.58
N PRO A 98 7.35 13.48 -6.59
CA PRO A 98 7.94 12.14 -6.54
C PRO A 98 9.11 12.01 -5.56
N PHE A 99 9.63 13.11 -5.02
CA PHE A 99 10.71 13.11 -4.02
C PHE A 99 10.17 12.98 -2.59
N ASP A 100 8.87 13.22 -2.38
CA ASP A 100 8.23 13.06 -1.09
C ASP A 100 7.96 11.57 -0.81
N GLN A 101 7.86 11.20 0.47
CA GLN A 101 7.51 9.85 0.87
C GLN A 101 6.05 9.57 0.55
N HIS A 102 5.80 8.51 -0.19
CA HIS A 102 4.48 7.99 -0.50
C HIS A 102 4.28 6.62 0.15
N LYS A 103 3.04 6.17 0.25
CA LYS A 103 2.73 4.80 0.60
C LYS A 103 3.46 3.84 -0.34
N ALA A 104 4.00 2.74 0.20
CA ALA A 104 4.68 1.76 -0.62
C ALA A 104 3.76 1.22 -1.73
N GLY A 105 4.26 1.24 -2.96
CA GLY A 105 3.47 0.90 -4.13
C GLY A 105 4.16 1.31 -5.44
N ILE A 106 3.47 1.10 -6.53
CA ILE A 106 3.87 1.57 -7.87
C ILE A 106 2.93 2.70 -8.28
N TYR A 107 3.52 3.81 -8.71
CA TYR A 107 2.79 5.00 -9.14
C TYR A 107 3.14 5.30 -10.60
N TYR A 108 2.14 5.52 -11.41
CA TYR A 108 2.31 6.03 -12.78
C TYR A 108 2.49 7.55 -12.73
N CYS A 109 3.52 8.04 -13.40
CA CYS A 109 3.79 9.47 -13.53
C CYS A 109 3.09 10.02 -14.79
N ASN A 110 1.92 10.61 -14.60
CA ASN A 110 1.17 11.26 -15.67
C ASN A 110 1.66 12.70 -15.84
N LYS A 111 2.30 12.98 -16.99
CA LYS A 111 2.78 14.33 -17.33
C LYS A 111 1.80 14.95 -18.31
N LYS A 112 0.96 15.86 -17.83
CA LYS A 112 -0.03 16.56 -18.66
C LYS A 112 0.09 18.07 -18.48
N ASP A 113 0.17 18.81 -19.59
CA ASP A 113 0.17 20.28 -19.62
C ASP A 113 1.22 20.93 -18.68
N GLY A 114 2.37 20.29 -18.52
CA GLY A 114 3.46 20.74 -17.63
C GLY A 114 3.24 20.44 -16.16
N HIS A 115 2.13 19.80 -15.81
CA HIS A 115 1.85 19.30 -14.46
C HIS A 115 2.21 17.81 -14.36
N LEU A 116 2.75 17.43 -13.22
CA LEU A 116 3.03 16.05 -12.88
C LEU A 116 1.96 15.57 -11.91
N GLU A 117 1.36 14.42 -12.20
CA GLU A 117 0.39 13.75 -11.35
C GLU A 117 0.88 12.32 -11.09
N LEU A 118 1.00 11.93 -9.83
CA LEU A 118 1.32 10.57 -9.42
C LEU A 118 0.03 9.80 -9.17
N ILE A 119 -0.22 8.79 -9.98
CA ILE A 119 -1.41 7.94 -9.89
C ILE A 119 -1.00 6.59 -9.30
N GLU A 120 -1.47 6.29 -8.08
CA GLU A 120 -1.25 4.98 -7.46
C GLU A 120 -1.87 3.89 -8.32
N MET A 121 -1.11 2.85 -8.63
CA MET A 121 -1.61 1.70 -9.36
C MET A 121 -2.16 0.67 -8.39
N ASP A 122 -3.45 0.35 -8.52
CA ASP A 122 -4.04 -0.77 -7.78
C ASP A 122 -3.57 -2.10 -8.35
N PRO A 123 -3.14 -3.04 -7.51
CA PRO A 123 -2.77 -4.36 -7.97
C PRO A 123 -3.99 -5.16 -8.46
N SER A 124 -3.80 -5.93 -9.52
CA SER A 124 -4.78 -6.87 -10.04
C SER A 124 -4.50 -8.29 -9.54
N MET A 125 -5.58 -9.01 -9.22
CA MET A 125 -5.47 -10.43 -8.90
C MET A 125 -5.36 -11.24 -10.18
N TYR A 126 -4.50 -12.26 -10.16
CA TYR A 126 -4.42 -13.21 -11.26
C TYR A 126 -4.82 -14.62 -10.82
N SER A 127 -5.27 -15.44 -11.76
CA SER A 127 -5.46 -16.86 -11.58
C SER A 127 -4.34 -17.64 -12.27
N GLN A 128 -4.01 -18.81 -11.73
CA GLN A 128 -3.13 -19.76 -12.43
C GLN A 128 -3.98 -20.80 -13.13
N SER A 129 -3.76 -20.97 -14.41
CA SER A 129 -4.42 -21.99 -15.20
C SER A 129 -3.38 -22.96 -15.75
N LYS A 130 -3.76 -24.23 -15.82
CA LYS A 130 -3.00 -25.26 -16.56
C LYS A 130 -3.68 -25.44 -17.90
N SER A 131 -3.03 -25.06 -18.97
CA SER A 131 -3.58 -25.18 -20.32
C SER A 131 -2.74 -26.10 -21.16
N GLY A 132 -3.41 -26.90 -21.97
CA GLY A 132 -2.81 -27.80 -22.97
C GLY A 132 -2.37 -29.16 -22.39
N GLY A 133 -2.73 -30.19 -23.05
CA GLY A 133 -2.00 -31.45 -22.96
C GLY A 133 -2.58 -32.53 -22.08
N GLY A 134 -3.70 -32.39 -21.36
CA GLY A 134 -4.26 -33.55 -20.66
C GLY A 134 -4.53 -34.71 -21.63
N LEU A 135 -5.31 -34.46 -22.65
CA LEU A 135 -5.57 -35.47 -23.70
C LEU A 135 -4.37 -35.66 -24.62
N ALA A 136 -3.73 -34.59 -25.07
CA ALA A 136 -2.55 -34.65 -25.91
C ALA A 136 -1.34 -35.27 -25.18
N SER A 137 -1.16 -35.00 -23.89
CA SER A 137 -0.15 -35.63 -23.05
C SER A 137 -0.43 -37.15 -22.89
N ALA A 138 -1.68 -37.54 -22.69
CA ALA A 138 -2.07 -38.94 -22.63
C ALA A 138 -1.84 -39.65 -23.96
N MET A 139 -2.19 -39.01 -25.09
CA MET A 139 -1.97 -39.57 -26.43
C MET A 139 -0.49 -39.66 -26.84
N THR A 140 0.35 -38.84 -26.25
CA THR A 140 1.81 -38.79 -26.54
C THR A 140 2.66 -39.40 -25.43
N TYR A 141 2.08 -40.23 -24.55
CA TYR A 141 2.77 -40.83 -23.40
C TYR A 141 3.49 -39.79 -22.53
N GLY A 142 2.88 -38.63 -22.36
CA GLY A 142 3.43 -37.54 -21.52
C GLY A 142 4.47 -36.66 -22.24
N LEU A 143 4.72 -36.82 -23.52
CA LEU A 143 5.68 -36.00 -24.26
C LEU A 143 5.15 -34.59 -24.58
N ALA A 144 3.84 -34.44 -24.74
CA ALA A 144 3.24 -33.13 -24.95
C ALA A 144 3.38 -32.24 -23.69
N LYS A 145 3.83 -31.00 -23.90
CA LYS A 145 4.04 -30.04 -22.82
C LYS A 145 2.71 -29.52 -22.25
N VAL A 146 2.56 -29.63 -20.94
CA VAL A 146 1.51 -28.89 -20.18
C VAL A 146 2.08 -27.53 -19.79
N LYS A 147 1.38 -26.46 -20.13
CA LYS A 147 1.78 -25.10 -19.80
C LYS A 147 1.03 -24.62 -18.55
N VAL A 148 1.74 -23.89 -17.71
CA VAL A 148 1.16 -23.15 -16.59
C VAL A 148 1.15 -21.68 -16.99
N SER A 149 -0.02 -21.04 -16.94
CA SER A 149 -0.19 -19.65 -17.31
C SER A 149 -0.72 -18.85 -16.13
N VAL A 150 -0.25 -17.62 -15.98
CA VAL A 150 -0.87 -16.57 -15.21
C VAL A 150 -1.89 -15.89 -16.11
N THR A 151 -3.12 -15.77 -15.61
CA THR A 151 -4.26 -15.23 -16.36
C THR A 151 -4.90 -14.09 -15.56
N LEU A 152 -5.07 -12.95 -16.21
CA LEU A 152 -5.77 -11.76 -15.72
C LEU A 152 -7.11 -11.62 -16.44
N ASP A 153 -8.16 -11.32 -15.71
CA ASP A 153 -9.48 -11.06 -16.28
C ASP A 153 -9.50 -9.74 -17.07
N GLY A 154 -10.36 -9.69 -18.05
CA GLY A 154 -10.51 -8.54 -18.94
C GLY A 154 -9.51 -8.58 -20.12
N LYS A 155 -9.99 -8.08 -21.26
CA LYS A 155 -9.21 -7.96 -22.50
C LYS A 155 -8.11 -6.91 -22.37
N GLU A 156 -8.32 -5.90 -21.52
CA GLU A 156 -7.44 -4.75 -21.30
C GLU A 156 -7.26 -4.50 -19.82
N GLY A 157 -6.09 -4.01 -19.42
CA GLY A 157 -5.79 -3.56 -18.06
C GLY A 157 -6.63 -2.33 -17.69
N ARG A 158 -6.87 -2.15 -16.39
CA ARG A 158 -7.60 -0.96 -15.91
C ARG A 158 -6.85 0.34 -16.19
N PHE A 159 -5.54 0.29 -16.13
CA PHE A 159 -4.66 1.41 -16.47
C PHE A 159 -4.31 1.34 -17.95
N GLN A 160 -4.88 2.25 -18.76
CA GLN A 160 -4.56 2.39 -20.18
C GLN A 160 -3.82 3.70 -20.41
N LEU A 161 -2.55 3.59 -20.78
CA LEU A 161 -1.63 4.69 -20.91
C LEU A 161 -1.50 5.10 -22.39
N ASN A 162 -1.41 6.40 -22.64
CA ASN A 162 -1.22 6.95 -23.99
C ASN A 162 0.26 7.21 -24.30
N ASP A 163 1.12 7.13 -23.29
CA ASP A 163 2.56 7.29 -23.45
C ASP A 163 3.20 5.94 -23.74
N GLN A 164 3.96 5.85 -24.82
CA GLN A 164 4.69 4.64 -25.20
C GLN A 164 5.96 4.41 -24.37
N LYS A 165 6.44 5.45 -23.68
CA LYS A 165 7.56 5.38 -22.74
C LYS A 165 7.12 5.90 -21.37
N PRO A 166 6.15 5.22 -20.71
CA PRO A 166 5.63 5.69 -19.45
C PRO A 166 6.72 5.71 -18.38
N GLU A 167 6.56 6.59 -17.41
CA GLU A 167 7.44 6.69 -16.25
C GLU A 167 6.67 6.27 -15.03
N PHE A 168 7.32 5.47 -14.17
CA PHE A 168 6.75 5.01 -12.91
C PHE A 168 7.68 5.36 -11.76
N TYR A 169 7.09 5.51 -10.58
CA TYR A 169 7.81 5.61 -9.32
C TYR A 169 7.47 4.42 -8.43
N PHE A 170 8.50 3.75 -7.95
CA PHE A 170 8.38 2.63 -7.01
C PHE A 170 8.78 3.14 -5.64
N TYR A 171 7.85 3.06 -4.69
CA TYR A 171 8.09 3.40 -3.28
C TYR A 171 8.13 2.12 -2.48
N PHE A 172 9.25 1.87 -1.84
CA PHE A 172 9.45 0.73 -0.96
C PHE A 172 9.42 1.20 0.49
N ASP A 173 8.93 0.34 1.38
CA ASP A 173 8.90 0.63 2.80
C ASP A 173 10.31 0.87 3.33
N ASP A 174 10.47 1.96 4.09
CA ASP A 174 11.62 2.14 4.95
C ASP A 174 11.35 1.39 6.26
N PRO A 175 12.20 0.42 6.66
CA PRO A 175 12.03 -0.31 7.92
C PRO A 175 11.97 0.59 9.16
N ASN A 176 12.46 1.83 9.05
CA ASN A 176 12.46 2.82 10.11
C ASN A 176 11.27 3.80 10.04
N SER A 177 10.39 3.67 9.07
CA SER A 177 9.24 4.54 8.89
C SER A 177 8.01 3.97 9.61
N GLU A 178 7.40 4.78 10.47
CA GLU A 178 6.15 4.41 11.16
C GLU A 178 4.94 4.30 10.21
N MET A 179 5.06 4.75 8.97
CA MET A 179 4.03 4.66 7.93
C MET A 179 3.80 3.23 7.41
N ASN A 180 4.62 2.26 7.83
CA ASN A 180 4.62 0.88 7.32
C ASN A 180 3.44 0.01 7.76
N GLN A 181 2.50 0.53 8.54
CA GLN A 181 1.42 -0.31 9.12
C GLN A 181 0.31 -0.69 8.13
N ASN A 182 0.31 -0.15 6.91
CA ASN A 182 -0.76 -0.38 5.93
C ASN A 182 -0.29 -0.82 4.53
N SER A 183 0.99 -1.15 4.36
CA SER A 183 1.46 -1.67 3.07
C SER A 183 1.12 -3.16 2.90
N ASP A 184 0.76 -3.55 1.69
CA ASP A 184 0.64 -4.97 1.34
C ASP A 184 1.98 -5.67 1.65
N TRP A 185 1.95 -6.73 2.47
CA TRP A 185 3.12 -7.44 3.00
C TRP A 185 4.22 -7.76 1.96
N TRP A 186 3.87 -8.01 0.71
CA TRP A 186 4.81 -8.34 -0.36
C TRP A 186 5.58 -7.11 -0.87
N PHE A 187 5.00 -5.92 -0.79
CA PHE A 187 5.73 -4.68 -1.06
C PHE A 187 6.65 -4.30 0.11
N ALA A 188 6.27 -4.69 1.33
CA ALA A 188 7.11 -4.52 2.52
C ALA A 188 8.38 -5.40 2.50
N THR A 189 8.40 -6.48 1.70
CA THR A 189 9.58 -7.34 1.56
C THR A 189 10.49 -6.94 0.40
N ALA A 190 9.95 -6.32 -0.65
CA ALA A 190 10.71 -5.83 -1.79
C ALA A 190 11.50 -4.57 -1.41
N LYS A 191 12.73 -4.46 -1.90
CA LYS A 191 13.63 -3.33 -1.59
C LYS A 191 14.14 -2.61 -2.84
N SER A 192 13.86 -3.17 -4.01
CA SER A 192 14.38 -2.65 -5.27
C SER A 192 13.52 -3.07 -6.46
N PRO A 193 13.44 -2.26 -7.53
CA PRO A 193 12.81 -2.65 -8.79
C PRO A 193 13.41 -3.91 -9.42
N ASN A 194 14.64 -4.28 -9.08
CA ASN A 194 15.26 -5.55 -9.54
C ASN A 194 14.49 -6.80 -9.13
N GLU A 195 13.64 -6.70 -8.12
CA GLU A 195 12.81 -7.81 -7.65
C GLU A 195 11.52 -7.97 -8.47
N PHE A 196 11.35 -7.15 -9.50
CA PHE A 196 10.21 -7.22 -10.40
C PHE A 196 10.63 -7.58 -11.81
N LEU A 197 9.78 -8.32 -12.50
CA LEU A 197 9.83 -8.50 -13.94
C LEU A 197 8.72 -7.68 -14.58
N LEU A 198 9.05 -7.01 -15.68
CA LEU A 198 8.02 -6.50 -16.57
C LEU A 198 7.69 -7.57 -17.59
N VAL A 199 6.45 -7.98 -17.60
CA VAL A 199 5.98 -9.10 -18.42
C VAL A 199 4.97 -8.60 -19.44
N LYS A 200 5.18 -8.96 -20.72
CA LYS A 200 4.22 -8.72 -21.79
C LYS A 200 3.15 -9.79 -21.78
N LEU A 201 1.89 -9.36 -21.74
CA LEU A 201 0.72 -10.23 -21.71
C LEU A 201 0.16 -10.45 -23.12
N THR A 202 -0.25 -11.66 -23.42
CA THR A 202 -0.99 -11.98 -24.64
C THR A 202 -2.47 -11.68 -24.41
N LYS A 203 -3.07 -10.86 -25.29
CA LYS A 203 -4.51 -10.56 -25.25
C LYS A 203 -5.31 -11.71 -25.84
N ASN A 204 -6.30 -12.18 -25.11
CA ASN A 204 -7.34 -13.10 -25.59
C ASN A 204 -8.69 -12.36 -25.65
N SER A 205 -9.77 -13.04 -26.04
CA SER A 205 -11.09 -12.44 -26.16
C SER A 205 -11.65 -11.87 -24.85
N LYS A 206 -11.32 -12.48 -23.71
CA LYS A 206 -11.82 -12.14 -22.37
C LYS A 206 -10.75 -11.99 -21.31
N THR A 207 -9.51 -12.36 -21.61
CA THR A 207 -8.42 -12.43 -20.63
C THR A 207 -7.12 -11.95 -21.27
N ARG A 208 -6.14 -11.71 -20.39
CA ARG A 208 -4.72 -11.52 -20.75
C ARG A 208 -3.92 -12.57 -20.03
N GLU A 209 -2.94 -13.17 -20.70
CA GLU A 209 -2.18 -14.25 -20.10
C GLU A 209 -0.70 -14.25 -20.47
N VAL A 210 0.10 -14.89 -19.65
CA VAL A 210 1.49 -15.24 -19.92
C VAL A 210 1.82 -16.62 -19.39
N VAL A 211 2.60 -17.39 -20.15
CA VAL A 211 3.10 -18.69 -19.70
C VAL A 211 4.24 -18.48 -18.71
N THR A 212 4.08 -19.05 -17.51
CA THR A 212 5.06 -18.96 -16.41
C THR A 212 5.71 -20.30 -16.09
N GLY A 213 5.42 -21.33 -16.85
CA GLY A 213 6.04 -22.63 -16.71
C GLY A 213 5.53 -23.65 -17.70
N SER A 214 6.28 -24.74 -17.89
CA SER A 214 5.83 -25.88 -18.65
C SER A 214 6.44 -27.18 -18.10
N ALA A 215 5.72 -28.27 -18.26
CA ALA A 215 6.20 -29.61 -17.87
C ALA A 215 5.79 -30.66 -18.89
N ASN A 216 6.63 -31.66 -19.07
CA ASN A 216 6.33 -32.90 -19.80
C ASN A 216 7.10 -34.06 -19.16
N ALA A 217 7.02 -35.27 -19.77
CA ALA A 217 7.72 -36.45 -19.28
C ALA A 217 9.27 -36.33 -19.27
N LEU A 218 9.82 -35.39 -20.05
CA LEU A 218 11.27 -35.21 -20.19
C LEU A 218 11.82 -34.11 -19.26
N GLY A 219 10.94 -33.30 -18.61
CA GLY A 219 11.37 -32.25 -17.70
C GLY A 219 10.34 -31.15 -17.52
N SER A 220 10.69 -30.16 -16.66
CA SER A 220 9.89 -28.99 -16.40
C SER A 220 10.75 -27.73 -16.48
N SER A 221 10.13 -26.63 -16.88
CA SER A 221 10.71 -25.29 -16.76
C SER A 221 9.76 -24.40 -15.96
N ILE A 222 10.33 -23.54 -15.10
CA ILE A 222 9.61 -22.57 -14.30
C ILE A 222 10.17 -21.20 -14.64
N GLY A 223 9.29 -20.23 -14.84
CA GLY A 223 9.63 -18.85 -15.16
C GLY A 223 8.95 -18.36 -16.43
N VAL A 224 9.01 -17.05 -16.64
CA VAL A 224 8.49 -16.39 -17.84
C VAL A 224 9.53 -16.54 -18.96
N ASP A 225 9.09 -16.92 -20.15
CA ASP A 225 9.97 -16.96 -21.34
C ASP A 225 10.56 -15.57 -21.63
N ASP A 226 11.82 -15.50 -22.05
CA ASP A 226 12.53 -14.23 -22.32
C ASP A 226 11.82 -13.35 -23.37
N LYS A 227 11.17 -13.96 -24.37
CA LYS A 227 10.37 -13.26 -25.37
C LYS A 227 9.18 -12.47 -24.79
N ASN A 228 8.73 -12.84 -23.61
CA ASN A 228 7.62 -12.17 -22.87
C ASN A 228 8.13 -11.24 -21.77
N LYS A 229 9.44 -11.15 -21.57
CA LYS A 229 10.04 -10.17 -20.68
C LYS A 229 10.32 -8.90 -21.46
N ALA A 230 9.92 -7.78 -20.88
CA ALA A 230 10.29 -6.45 -21.37
C ALA A 230 11.35 -5.85 -20.45
N GLU A 231 12.29 -5.14 -21.05
CA GLU A 231 13.35 -4.45 -20.31
C GLU A 231 12.85 -3.11 -19.80
N PHE A 232 13.26 -2.74 -18.61
CA PHE A 232 13.12 -1.39 -18.07
C PHE A 232 14.41 -0.97 -17.37
N SER A 233 14.63 0.33 -17.30
CA SER A 233 15.72 0.94 -16.55
C SER A 233 15.19 1.63 -15.31
N PHE A 234 16.02 1.78 -14.30
CA PHE A 234 15.63 2.55 -13.12
C PHE A 234 16.82 3.29 -12.52
N GLU A 235 16.50 4.36 -11.80
CA GLU A 235 17.46 5.13 -11.02
C GLU A 235 16.93 5.30 -9.60
N LYS A 236 17.82 5.28 -8.63
CA LYS A 236 17.48 5.54 -7.23
C LYS A 236 17.42 7.05 -7.02
N ILE A 237 16.26 7.56 -6.65
CA ILE A 237 16.02 8.98 -6.38
C ILE A 237 16.36 9.31 -4.92
N SER A 238 15.89 8.48 -3.99
CA SER A 238 16.11 8.60 -2.55
C SER A 238 16.04 7.23 -1.89
N THR A 239 16.15 7.16 -0.56
CA THR A 239 15.96 5.92 0.18
C THR A 239 14.55 5.40 -0.05
N GLY A 240 14.43 4.16 -0.54
CA GLY A 240 13.16 3.53 -0.86
C GLY A 240 12.44 4.08 -2.11
N ILE A 241 12.96 5.10 -2.79
CA ILE A 241 12.30 5.74 -3.94
C ILE A 241 13.11 5.51 -5.20
N TYR A 242 12.47 4.95 -6.22
CA TYR A 242 13.09 4.66 -7.51
C TYR A 242 12.21 5.16 -8.65
N ARG A 243 12.83 5.82 -9.63
CA ARG A 243 12.22 6.15 -10.90
C ARG A 243 12.48 5.00 -11.87
N VAL A 244 11.42 4.49 -12.50
CA VAL A 244 11.46 3.42 -13.51
C VAL A 244 11.04 3.99 -14.84
N TYR A 245 11.81 3.73 -15.91
CA TYR A 245 11.60 4.29 -17.22
C TYR A 245 11.99 3.30 -18.34
N PHE A 246 11.68 3.63 -19.58
CA PHE A 246 11.86 2.75 -20.74
C PHE A 246 12.70 3.40 -21.83
N GLU A 247 13.75 2.72 -22.25
CA GLU A 247 14.58 3.15 -23.39
C GLU A 247 13.85 2.95 -24.72
N LYS A 248 13.09 1.85 -24.84
CA LYS A 248 12.34 1.49 -26.02
C LYS A 248 10.84 1.71 -25.81
N PRO A 249 10.08 2.13 -26.85
CA PRO A 249 8.66 2.28 -26.74
C PRO A 249 7.96 0.93 -26.49
N LEU A 250 6.99 0.93 -25.62
CA LEU A 250 6.14 -0.21 -25.29
C LEU A 250 4.88 -0.21 -26.14
N SER A 251 4.29 -1.39 -26.35
CA SER A 251 3.04 -1.57 -27.08
C SER A 251 2.33 -2.83 -26.66
N GLY A 252 1.07 -2.73 -26.29
CA GLY A 252 0.24 -3.84 -25.83
C GLY A 252 0.03 -3.84 -24.31
N GLU A 253 -0.25 -5.00 -23.75
CA GLU A 253 -0.54 -5.19 -22.33
C GLU A 253 0.67 -5.71 -21.57
N PHE A 254 0.88 -5.19 -20.37
CA PHE A 254 2.02 -5.53 -19.52
C PHE A 254 1.59 -5.68 -18.05
N CYS A 255 2.45 -6.32 -17.25
CA CYS A 255 2.36 -6.25 -15.81
C CYS A 255 3.74 -6.28 -15.16
N PHE A 256 3.90 -5.54 -14.06
CA PHE A 256 5.00 -5.75 -13.13
C PHE A 256 4.65 -6.91 -12.21
N MET A 257 5.48 -7.94 -12.25
CA MET A 257 5.34 -9.16 -11.45
C MET A 257 6.51 -9.27 -10.48
N TYR A 258 6.22 -9.36 -9.20
CA TYR A 258 7.24 -9.58 -8.18
C TYR A 258 7.78 -11.00 -8.28
N THR A 259 9.09 -11.14 -8.17
CA THR A 259 9.80 -12.44 -8.31
C THR A 259 10.42 -12.95 -7.03
N GLY A 260 10.32 -12.19 -5.95
CA GLY A 260 10.82 -12.60 -4.64
C GLY A 260 10.02 -13.77 -4.05
N MET A 261 10.57 -14.38 -3.03
CA MET A 261 9.92 -15.48 -2.31
C MET A 261 8.86 -14.95 -1.35
N ALA A 262 7.70 -15.59 -1.31
CA ALA A 262 6.71 -15.31 -0.27
C ALA A 262 7.27 -15.69 1.11
N PRO A 263 7.02 -14.89 2.16
CA PRO A 263 7.33 -15.30 3.52
C PRO A 263 6.68 -16.62 3.90
N ALA A 264 7.29 -17.37 4.80
CA ALA A 264 6.76 -18.65 5.27
C ALA A 264 5.33 -18.48 5.82
N GLY A 265 4.39 -19.28 5.33
CA GLY A 265 2.97 -19.22 5.70
C GLY A 265 2.05 -18.56 4.66
N PHE A 266 2.58 -17.92 3.62
CA PHE A 266 1.80 -17.37 2.51
C PHE A 266 1.89 -18.30 1.28
N THR A 267 0.75 -18.80 0.84
CA THR A 267 0.70 -19.85 -0.19
C THR A 267 0.72 -19.36 -1.62
N SER A 268 0.43 -18.06 -1.86
CA SER A 268 0.50 -17.49 -3.22
C SER A 268 0.52 -15.96 -3.22
N MET A 269 1.34 -15.40 -4.08
CA MET A 269 1.28 -14.00 -4.51
C MET A 269 0.47 -13.94 -5.80
N ASN A 270 -0.84 -13.70 -5.69
CA ASN A 270 -1.71 -13.64 -6.85
C ASN A 270 -2.00 -12.21 -7.31
N LYS A 271 -1.05 -11.30 -7.07
CA LYS A 271 -1.20 -9.89 -7.42
C LYS A 271 -0.10 -9.44 -8.38
N VAL A 272 -0.45 -8.61 -9.34
CA VAL A 272 0.46 -7.93 -10.27
C VAL A 272 -0.03 -6.52 -10.52
N TYR A 273 0.84 -5.62 -10.95
CA TYR A 273 0.45 -4.28 -11.41
C TYR A 273 0.39 -4.28 -12.92
N ASP A 274 -0.81 -4.28 -13.48
CA ASP A 274 -1.04 -4.39 -14.89
C ASP A 274 -1.45 -3.07 -15.54
N PHE A 275 -0.97 -2.88 -16.78
CA PHE A 275 -1.29 -1.71 -17.59
C PHE A 275 -1.23 -2.03 -19.08
N GLY A 276 -1.93 -1.25 -19.87
CA GLY A 276 -1.88 -1.30 -21.33
C GLY A 276 -1.31 -0.01 -21.91
N ILE A 277 -0.68 -0.13 -23.07
CA ILE A 277 -0.25 1.01 -23.88
C ILE A 277 -1.16 1.11 -25.09
N ASN A 278 -1.93 2.20 -25.16
CA ASN A 278 -2.79 2.50 -26.30
C ASN A 278 -1.95 3.10 -27.43
N ASN A 279 -1.84 2.38 -28.53
CA ASN A 279 -1.34 2.94 -29.79
C ASN A 279 -2.51 3.72 -30.45
N LYS A 280 -2.67 4.99 -30.12
CA LYS A 280 -3.49 5.88 -30.93
C LYS A 280 -2.66 6.57 -31.98
#